data_0551e4efdbb9fe34400ebe6dd171f3c7
#
_entry.id   0551e4efdbb9fe34400ebe6dd171f3c7
#
_cell.length_a   1.000
_cell.length_b   1.000
_cell.length_c   1.000
_cell.angle_alpha   90.00
_cell.angle_beta   90.00
_cell.angle_gamma   90.00
#
_symmetry.space_group_name_H-M   'P 1'
#
loop_
_entity.id
_entity.type
_entity.pdbx_description
1 polymer ?
#
loop_
_entity_poly.entity_id
_entity_poly.type
_entity_poly.pdbx_seq_one_letter_code
_entity_poly.pdbx_strand_id
1 'polypeptide(L)'
;MKIEMLGEFGYDLTLGAPFAYHQYINGVEFETINVKDTKPFYFFSEKHKELDMKRDMCYEMKVDGKYRVKRHNHSVGLHWKTLSHDKNLHEDLDHLPDKLFWHDQWTPPPYSAYYKNNFFRFEKPLYIISNKYQSEWDGGPVNFIDLETLDKIFEMLSPNFKVIYNRPKPSNIVEDHSTLMDFGDFDLIGNKYKGRVTLIQDLQSMAPQLSFNELQMYLYANCSNFISVQGGNSVLCSYFGGKNIVY
;
A
#
# COMPACT_ATOMS: atom_id res chain seq x y z
N MET A 1 -20.49 5.28 14.24
CA MET A 1 -20.35 4.46 13.02
C MET A 1 -19.11 3.59 13.15
N LYS A 2 -19.15 2.35 12.68
CA LYS A 2 -18.02 1.40 12.70
C LYS A 2 -17.60 1.10 11.26
N ILE A 3 -16.35 1.35 10.91
CA ILE A 3 -15.78 1.12 9.57
C ILE A 3 -14.76 0.00 9.67
N GLU A 4 -14.98 -1.09 8.97
CA GLU A 4 -14.09 -2.25 8.92
C GLU A 4 -13.51 -2.37 7.51
N MET A 5 -12.17 -2.41 7.40
CA MET A 5 -11.47 -2.61 6.15
C MET A 5 -10.39 -3.68 6.33
N LEU A 6 -10.74 -4.94 6.10
CA LEU A 6 -9.85 -6.09 6.27
C LEU A 6 -9.34 -6.64 4.94
N GLY A 7 -9.73 -6.01 3.85
CA GLY A 7 -9.41 -6.43 2.50
C GLY A 7 -8.03 -5.98 2.01
N GLU A 8 -7.83 -6.13 0.73
CA GLU A 8 -6.58 -5.85 0.03
C GLU A 8 -6.09 -4.41 0.21
N PHE A 9 -4.77 -4.24 0.33
CA PHE A 9 -4.13 -2.96 0.63
C PHE A 9 -4.47 -1.83 -0.37
N GLY A 10 -4.51 -2.15 -1.66
CA GLY A 10 -4.88 -1.17 -2.68
C GLY A 10 -6.30 -0.62 -2.49
N TYR A 11 -7.24 -1.46 -2.08
CA TYR A 11 -8.62 -1.06 -1.81
C TYR A 11 -8.77 -0.33 -0.48
N ASP A 12 -7.96 -0.66 0.50
CA ASP A 12 -7.87 0.09 1.73
C ASP A 12 -7.53 1.56 1.44
N LEU A 13 -6.53 1.79 0.61
CA LEU A 13 -6.11 3.13 0.21
C LEU A 13 -7.10 3.84 -0.71
N THR A 14 -7.80 3.12 -1.57
CA THR A 14 -8.74 3.73 -2.53
C THR A 14 -10.15 3.89 -2.00
N LEU A 15 -10.56 3.09 -1.02
CA LEU A 15 -11.91 3.06 -0.49
C LEU A 15 -11.95 3.35 1.01
N GLY A 16 -11.27 2.53 1.82
CA GLY A 16 -11.37 2.56 3.28
C GLY A 16 -10.90 3.87 3.89
N ALA A 17 -9.67 4.23 3.64
CA ALA A 17 -9.07 5.44 4.22
C ALA A 17 -9.73 6.74 3.71
N PRO A 18 -10.02 6.93 2.39
CA PRO A 18 -10.73 8.12 1.92
C PRO A 18 -12.16 8.24 2.43
N PHE A 19 -12.88 7.13 2.55
CA PHE A 19 -14.23 7.14 3.14
C PHE A 19 -14.17 7.54 4.62
N ALA A 20 -13.29 6.92 5.39
CA ALA A 20 -13.12 7.25 6.81
C ALA A 20 -12.69 8.70 7.02
N TYR A 21 -11.76 9.21 6.18
CA TYR A 21 -11.33 10.60 6.27
C TYR A 21 -12.46 11.58 5.91
N HIS A 22 -13.29 11.24 4.92
CA HIS A 22 -14.49 12.02 4.61
C HIS A 22 -15.43 12.12 5.83
N GLN A 23 -15.68 11.01 6.55
CA GLN A 23 -16.48 11.03 7.77
C GLN A 23 -15.84 11.92 8.85
N TYR A 24 -14.52 11.82 9.02
CA TYR A 24 -13.77 12.63 9.97
C TYR A 24 -13.96 14.13 9.74
N ILE A 25 -13.75 14.62 8.52
CA ILE A 25 -13.87 16.06 8.20
C ILE A 25 -15.31 16.58 8.28
N ASN A 26 -16.30 15.71 8.20
CA ASN A 26 -17.71 16.04 8.38
C ASN A 26 -18.19 15.91 9.84
N GLY A 27 -17.28 15.66 10.77
CA GLY A 27 -17.59 15.60 12.20
C GLY A 27 -18.41 14.39 12.63
N VAL A 28 -18.44 13.33 11.82
CA VAL A 28 -19.11 12.08 12.17
C VAL A 28 -18.27 11.32 13.18
N GLU A 29 -18.86 10.90 14.29
CA GLU A 29 -18.17 10.01 15.25
C GLU A 29 -18.10 8.58 14.70
N PHE A 30 -16.88 8.02 14.63
CA PHE A 30 -16.64 6.67 14.12
C PHE A 30 -15.44 5.99 14.78
N GLU A 31 -15.40 4.67 14.64
CA GLU A 31 -14.22 3.83 14.88
C GLU A 31 -13.80 3.13 13.58
N THR A 32 -12.52 2.86 13.44
CA THR A 32 -11.98 2.09 12.32
C THR A 32 -11.35 0.80 12.82
N ILE A 33 -11.56 -0.28 12.08
CA ILE A 33 -10.95 -1.58 12.33
C ILE A 33 -10.24 -2.03 11.08
N ASN A 34 -8.97 -2.39 11.22
CA ASN A 34 -8.14 -2.85 10.12
C ASN A 34 -7.12 -3.89 10.62
N VAL A 35 -6.29 -4.37 9.72
CA VAL A 35 -5.17 -5.26 10.06
C VAL A 35 -4.02 -4.46 10.68
N LYS A 36 -3.04 -5.18 11.22
CA LYS A 36 -1.85 -4.62 11.86
C LYS A 36 -1.09 -3.65 10.95
N ASP A 37 -0.47 -2.64 11.56
CA ASP A 37 0.33 -1.59 10.92
C ASP A 37 -0.43 -0.71 9.90
N THR A 38 -1.72 -0.49 10.13
CA THR A 38 -2.54 0.40 9.30
C THR A 38 -2.84 1.75 9.93
N LYS A 39 -2.53 1.91 11.21
CA LYS A 39 -2.69 3.20 11.91
C LYS A 39 -2.11 4.39 11.14
N PRO A 40 -0.97 4.29 10.46
CA PRO A 40 -0.43 5.40 9.68
C PRO A 40 -1.37 5.89 8.56
N PHE A 41 -2.18 5.01 7.97
CA PHE A 41 -3.17 5.39 6.95
C PHE A 41 -4.44 6.01 7.56
N TYR A 42 -4.68 5.76 8.85
CA TYR A 42 -5.82 6.25 9.62
C TYR A 42 -5.39 7.19 10.76
N PHE A 43 -4.36 7.99 10.54
CA PHE A 43 -3.79 8.89 11.56
C PHE A 43 -4.83 9.81 12.22
N PHE A 44 -5.89 10.14 11.50
CA PHE A 44 -6.99 10.99 11.92
C PHE A 44 -8.05 10.26 12.77
N SER A 45 -8.06 8.92 12.78
CA SER A 45 -9.02 8.13 13.57
C SER A 45 -8.50 7.93 14.98
N GLU A 46 -9.13 8.56 15.96
CA GLU A 46 -8.76 8.40 17.38
C GLU A 46 -9.05 6.98 17.89
N LYS A 47 -10.13 6.36 17.39
CA LYS A 47 -10.57 5.01 17.75
C LYS A 47 -10.17 4.01 16.66
N HIS A 48 -8.90 3.93 16.29
CA HIS A 48 -8.40 2.95 15.34
C HIS A 48 -7.98 1.68 16.08
N LYS A 49 -8.53 0.53 15.64
CA LYS A 49 -8.22 -0.80 16.17
C LYS A 49 -7.54 -1.64 15.10
N GLU A 50 -6.41 -2.20 15.45
CA GLU A 50 -5.65 -3.13 14.60
C GLU A 50 -5.87 -4.57 15.06
N LEU A 51 -6.11 -5.47 14.11
CA LEU A 51 -6.24 -6.90 14.32
C LEU A 51 -4.96 -7.60 13.87
N ASP A 52 -4.49 -8.53 14.69
CA ASP A 52 -3.35 -9.38 14.35
C ASP A 52 -3.81 -10.54 13.45
N MET A 53 -4.04 -10.22 12.20
CA MET A 53 -4.50 -11.15 11.18
C MET A 53 -3.94 -10.76 9.80
N LYS A 54 -3.92 -11.71 8.88
CA LYS A 54 -3.61 -11.44 7.47
C LYS A 54 -4.77 -10.71 6.81
N ARG A 55 -4.44 -9.85 5.83
CA ARG A 55 -5.44 -9.23 4.96
C ARG A 55 -6.18 -10.30 4.17
N ASP A 56 -7.46 -10.13 4.03
CA ASP A 56 -8.22 -10.91 3.08
C ASP A 56 -8.00 -10.33 1.67
N MET A 57 -7.78 -11.20 0.67
CA MET A 57 -7.61 -10.78 -0.72
C MET A 57 -8.98 -10.50 -1.36
N CYS A 58 -9.67 -9.51 -0.85
CA CYS A 58 -11.00 -9.11 -1.31
C CYS A 58 -11.23 -7.61 -1.19
N TYR A 59 -12.24 -7.10 -1.87
CA TYR A 59 -12.71 -5.72 -1.78
C TYR A 59 -13.67 -5.54 -0.61
N GLU A 60 -13.31 -5.98 0.56
CA GLU A 60 -14.25 -5.98 1.65
C GLU A 60 -14.16 -4.71 2.48
N MET A 61 -15.21 -3.89 2.45
CA MET A 61 -15.44 -2.83 3.41
C MET A 61 -16.83 -2.98 4.02
N LYS A 62 -16.89 -2.91 5.34
CA LYS A 62 -18.16 -2.91 6.09
C LYS A 62 -18.33 -1.60 6.84
N VAL A 63 -19.57 -1.13 6.88
CA VAL A 63 -19.97 -0.02 7.73
C VAL A 63 -21.15 -0.48 8.58
N ASP A 64 -20.97 -0.42 9.89
CA ASP A 64 -21.95 -0.93 10.90
C ASP A 64 -22.37 -2.39 10.61
N GLY A 65 -21.39 -3.22 10.27
CA GLY A 65 -21.58 -4.65 9.97
C GLY A 65 -22.17 -4.96 8.60
N LYS A 66 -22.52 -3.95 7.81
CA LYS A 66 -23.07 -4.14 6.46
C LYS A 66 -22.01 -3.90 5.40
N TYR A 67 -21.93 -4.79 4.43
CA TYR A 67 -21.06 -4.60 3.27
C TYR A 67 -21.42 -3.31 2.51
N ARG A 68 -20.38 -2.58 2.12
CA ARG A 68 -20.50 -1.36 1.29
C ARG A 68 -19.89 -1.53 -0.08
N VAL A 69 -19.14 -2.60 -0.31
CA VAL A 69 -18.47 -2.90 -1.57
C VAL A 69 -18.72 -4.36 -1.92
N LYS A 70 -18.99 -4.65 -3.19
CA LYS A 70 -19.10 -6.03 -3.68
C LYS A 70 -17.79 -6.76 -3.43
N ARG A 71 -17.90 -7.93 -2.82
CA ARG A 71 -16.77 -8.78 -2.50
C ARG A 71 -16.24 -9.46 -3.75
N HIS A 72 -14.97 -9.26 -4.07
CA HIS A 72 -14.22 -10.15 -4.94
C HIS A 72 -13.21 -10.90 -4.08
N ASN A 73 -13.36 -12.19 -3.96
CA ASN A 73 -12.46 -13.03 -3.20
C ASN A 73 -11.46 -13.68 -4.14
N HIS A 74 -10.20 -13.30 -4.01
CA HIS A 74 -9.10 -13.88 -4.78
C HIS A 74 -8.40 -15.02 -4.03
N SER A 75 -8.74 -15.23 -2.76
CA SER A 75 -8.01 -16.14 -1.85
C SER A 75 -8.35 -17.61 -1.98
N VAL A 76 -9.34 -17.99 -2.79
CA VAL A 76 -9.84 -19.39 -2.83
C VAL A 76 -9.38 -20.21 -4.02
N GLY A 77 -8.34 -19.81 -4.74
CA GLY A 77 -7.85 -20.57 -5.89
C GLY A 77 -8.88 -20.69 -7.02
N LEU A 78 -9.96 -19.94 -6.92
CA LEU A 78 -10.98 -19.88 -7.94
C LEU A 78 -10.59 -18.78 -8.92
N HIS A 79 -10.44 -19.14 -10.15
CA HIS A 79 -10.23 -18.21 -11.25
C HIS A 79 -11.25 -17.08 -11.13
N TRP A 80 -10.84 -15.82 -11.19
CA TRP A 80 -11.73 -14.66 -11.09
C TRP A 80 -12.97 -14.75 -12.02
N LYS A 81 -12.85 -15.47 -13.15
CA LYS A 81 -13.95 -15.80 -14.04
C LYS A 81 -15.00 -16.73 -13.42
N THR A 82 -14.60 -17.58 -12.50
CA THR A 82 -15.50 -18.50 -11.80
C THR A 82 -16.23 -17.81 -10.66
N LEU A 83 -15.56 -16.89 -9.99
CA LEU A 83 -16.14 -16.07 -8.91
C LEU A 83 -17.26 -15.16 -9.41
N SER A 84 -17.14 -14.62 -10.63
CA SER A 84 -18.18 -13.78 -11.22
C SER A 84 -19.46 -14.53 -11.54
N HIS A 85 -19.45 -15.86 -11.47
CA HIS A 85 -20.58 -16.75 -11.79
C HIS A 85 -21.10 -17.52 -10.58
N ASP A 86 -20.46 -17.44 -9.42
CA ASP A 86 -20.97 -18.04 -8.20
C ASP A 86 -22.06 -17.15 -7.60
N LYS A 87 -23.29 -17.50 -7.92
CA LYS A 87 -24.48 -16.79 -7.42
C LYS A 87 -24.55 -16.74 -5.90
N ASN A 88 -24.02 -17.74 -5.20
CA ASN A 88 -24.07 -17.81 -3.74
C ASN A 88 -23.18 -16.77 -3.06
N LEU A 89 -22.12 -16.32 -3.75
CA LEU A 89 -21.27 -15.23 -3.26
C LEU A 89 -21.86 -13.84 -3.51
N HIS A 90 -22.90 -13.75 -4.34
CA HIS A 90 -23.52 -12.48 -4.77
C HIS A 90 -24.90 -12.24 -4.14
N GLU A 91 -25.58 -13.29 -3.61
CA GLU A 91 -26.95 -13.16 -3.11
C GLU A 91 -27.09 -12.12 -1.98
N ASP A 92 -26.10 -12.00 -1.10
CA ASP A 92 -26.11 -10.99 -0.03
C ASP A 92 -25.71 -9.58 -0.50
N LEU A 93 -25.30 -9.41 -1.75
CA LEU A 93 -24.71 -8.19 -2.28
C LEU A 93 -25.52 -7.56 -3.42
N ASP A 94 -26.62 -8.19 -3.85
CA ASP A 94 -27.48 -7.69 -4.94
C ASP A 94 -28.15 -6.37 -4.61
N HIS A 95 -28.26 -6.02 -3.32
CA HIS A 95 -28.80 -4.75 -2.85
C HIS A 95 -27.76 -3.61 -2.91
N LEU A 96 -26.47 -3.92 -3.16
CA LEU A 96 -25.46 -2.88 -3.26
C LEU A 96 -25.50 -2.23 -4.64
N PRO A 97 -25.39 -0.90 -4.71
CA PRO A 97 -25.37 -0.21 -5.99
C PRO A 97 -24.17 -0.69 -6.82
N ASP A 98 -24.37 -0.81 -8.13
CA ASP A 98 -23.32 -1.19 -9.09
C ASP A 98 -22.14 -0.21 -9.14
N LYS A 99 -22.30 0.96 -8.53
CA LYS A 99 -21.26 1.99 -8.43
C LYS A 99 -20.36 1.70 -7.23
N LEU A 100 -19.15 1.31 -7.50
CA LEU A 100 -18.09 1.09 -6.51
C LEU A 100 -17.73 2.32 -5.67
N PHE A 101 -18.19 3.51 -6.04
CA PHE A 101 -17.72 4.76 -5.45
C PHE A 101 -18.87 5.66 -5.04
N TRP A 102 -18.88 6.01 -3.77
CA TRP A 102 -19.62 7.15 -3.24
C TRP A 102 -18.76 8.39 -3.49
N HIS A 103 -18.80 8.93 -4.70
CA HIS A 103 -18.04 10.14 -5.03
C HIS A 103 -18.33 11.31 -4.10
N ASP A 104 -19.52 11.32 -3.52
CA ASP A 104 -19.98 12.27 -2.53
C ASP A 104 -19.47 12.00 -1.09
N GLN A 105 -18.90 10.83 -0.83
CA GLN A 105 -18.37 10.42 0.49
C GLN A 105 -16.90 9.99 0.41
N TRP A 106 -16.14 10.58 -0.47
CA TRP A 106 -14.75 10.24 -0.71
C TRP A 106 -13.86 11.49 -0.64
N THR A 107 -12.89 11.48 0.24
CA THR A 107 -11.90 12.57 0.36
C THR A 107 -10.55 11.96 0.69
N PRO A 108 -9.51 12.22 -0.11
CA PRO A 108 -8.19 11.65 0.13
C PRO A 108 -7.59 12.25 1.41
N PRO A 109 -7.07 11.41 2.33
CA PRO A 109 -6.32 11.91 3.49
C PRO A 109 -5.09 12.72 3.05
N PRO A 110 -4.77 13.83 3.72
CA PRO A 110 -3.65 14.70 3.36
C PRO A 110 -2.32 14.17 3.88
N TYR A 111 -1.93 12.95 3.49
CA TYR A 111 -0.73 12.28 3.99
C TYR A 111 0.53 13.11 3.81
N SER A 112 0.70 13.74 2.65
CA SER A 112 1.88 14.54 2.34
C SER A 112 2.07 15.70 3.34
N ALA A 113 0.98 16.36 3.74
CA ALA A 113 1.03 17.45 4.71
C ALA A 113 1.25 16.94 6.15
N TYR A 114 0.55 15.86 6.52
CA TYR A 114 0.61 15.33 7.88
C TYR A 114 1.97 14.71 8.21
N TYR A 115 2.56 13.94 7.29
CA TYR A 115 3.84 13.25 7.49
C TYR A 115 5.06 14.04 7.08
N LYS A 116 4.91 15.30 6.65
CA LYS A 116 6.05 16.15 6.30
C LYS A 116 6.97 16.30 7.51
N ASN A 117 8.27 16.09 7.31
CA ASN A 117 9.23 16.00 8.40
C ASN A 117 10.62 16.51 8.00
N ASN A 118 11.50 16.63 9.01
CA ASN A 118 12.90 16.98 8.82
C ASN A 118 13.87 15.79 9.02
N PHE A 119 13.36 14.62 9.43
CA PHE A 119 14.17 13.44 9.74
C PHE A 119 14.78 12.82 8.48
N PHE A 120 14.00 12.70 7.42
CA PHE A 120 14.43 12.09 6.16
C PHE A 120 14.70 13.18 5.11
N ARG A 121 15.55 14.15 5.49
CA ARG A 121 16.12 15.11 4.54
C ARG A 121 17.52 14.68 4.16
N PHE A 122 17.78 14.61 2.89
CA PHE A 122 19.05 14.22 2.31
C PHE A 122 19.58 15.39 1.46
N GLU A 123 20.90 15.41 1.25
CA GLU A 123 21.54 16.45 0.41
C GLU A 123 21.02 16.41 -1.04
N LYS A 124 20.85 15.18 -1.57
CA LYS A 124 20.26 14.98 -2.89
C LYS A 124 18.74 14.82 -2.79
N PRO A 125 18.00 15.26 -3.82
CA PRO A 125 16.57 14.99 -3.89
C PRO A 125 16.27 13.50 -3.81
N LEU A 126 15.19 13.14 -3.12
CA LEU A 126 14.75 11.76 -3.00
C LEU A 126 14.17 11.23 -4.32
N TYR A 127 14.47 9.98 -4.60
CA TYR A 127 13.79 9.16 -5.59
C TYR A 127 13.45 7.81 -4.96
N ILE A 128 12.18 7.47 -4.89
CA ILE A 128 11.72 6.21 -4.30
C ILE A 128 11.31 5.25 -5.42
N ILE A 129 11.90 4.07 -5.40
CA ILE A 129 11.57 2.97 -6.31
C ILE A 129 10.87 1.91 -5.50
N SER A 130 9.57 1.75 -5.73
CA SER A 130 8.73 0.78 -5.05
C SER A 130 8.47 -0.42 -5.95
N ASN A 131 9.05 -1.55 -5.58
CA ASN A 131 8.95 -2.80 -6.31
C ASN A 131 8.26 -3.89 -5.48
N LYS A 132 7.87 -4.97 -6.12
CA LYS A 132 7.38 -6.18 -5.49
C LYS A 132 7.92 -7.38 -6.25
N TYR A 133 8.04 -8.52 -5.57
CA TYR A 133 8.31 -9.80 -6.20
C TYR A 133 7.71 -10.89 -5.32
N GLN A 134 6.49 -11.25 -5.63
CA GLN A 134 5.68 -12.15 -4.81
C GLN A 134 4.75 -12.96 -5.69
N SER A 135 4.36 -14.13 -5.22
CA SER A 135 3.27 -14.86 -5.85
C SER A 135 1.97 -14.08 -5.67
N GLU A 136 1.29 -13.80 -6.76
CA GLU A 136 -0.03 -13.19 -6.75
C GLU A 136 -1.00 -14.13 -7.47
N TRP A 137 -2.21 -14.26 -6.92
CA TRP A 137 -3.24 -15.10 -7.49
C TRP A 137 -2.77 -16.57 -7.58
N ASP A 138 -3.08 -17.26 -8.63
CA ASP A 138 -2.66 -18.66 -8.87
C ASP A 138 -1.36 -18.77 -9.65
N GLY A 139 -0.60 -17.70 -9.77
CA GLY A 139 0.58 -17.63 -10.63
C GLY A 139 1.84 -17.13 -9.93
N GLY A 140 2.89 -17.06 -10.71
CA GLY A 140 4.15 -16.47 -10.29
C GLY A 140 4.07 -14.95 -10.13
N PRO A 141 5.20 -14.29 -9.85
CA PRO A 141 5.26 -12.84 -9.73
C PRO A 141 4.82 -12.14 -11.02
N VAL A 142 3.97 -11.12 -10.84
CA VAL A 142 3.49 -10.25 -11.91
C VAL A 142 3.70 -8.78 -11.54
N ASN A 143 3.73 -7.90 -12.52
CA ASN A 143 3.86 -6.46 -12.30
C ASN A 143 5.05 -6.11 -11.39
N PHE A 144 6.25 -6.51 -11.76
CA PHE A 144 7.49 -6.18 -11.05
C PHE A 144 8.54 -5.63 -12.02
N ILE A 145 9.45 -4.83 -11.50
CA ILE A 145 10.60 -4.32 -12.26
C ILE A 145 11.70 -5.39 -12.16
N ASP A 146 12.10 -5.94 -13.30
CA ASP A 146 13.15 -6.96 -13.38
C ASP A 146 14.56 -6.42 -13.09
N LEU A 147 15.53 -7.32 -12.90
CA LEU A 147 16.90 -6.95 -12.53
C LEU A 147 17.59 -6.08 -13.57
N GLU A 148 17.42 -6.36 -14.86
CA GLU A 148 18.05 -5.59 -15.92
C GLU A 148 17.50 -4.17 -15.95
N THR A 149 16.20 -4.01 -15.78
CA THR A 149 15.53 -2.71 -15.70
C THR A 149 15.93 -1.96 -14.44
N LEU A 150 15.99 -2.64 -13.28
CA LEU A 150 16.46 -2.05 -12.02
C LEU A 150 17.91 -1.57 -12.14
N ASP A 151 18.79 -2.36 -12.74
CA ASP A 151 20.18 -1.98 -12.96
C ASP A 151 20.30 -0.68 -13.75
N LYS A 152 19.57 -0.55 -14.85
CA LYS A 152 19.52 0.67 -15.67
C LYS A 152 18.96 1.87 -14.88
N ILE A 153 17.90 1.67 -14.12
CA ILE A 153 17.28 2.70 -13.30
C ILE A 153 18.25 3.19 -12.22
N PHE A 154 18.90 2.28 -11.50
CA PHE A 154 19.86 2.65 -10.46
C PHE A 154 21.06 3.39 -11.02
N GLU A 155 21.61 2.93 -12.16
CA GLU A 155 22.74 3.59 -12.82
C GLU A 155 22.39 5.02 -13.24
N MET A 156 21.20 5.22 -13.79
CA MET A 156 20.71 6.52 -14.26
C MET A 156 20.42 7.49 -13.10
N LEU A 157 19.81 7.02 -12.01
CA LEU A 157 19.30 7.90 -10.98
C LEU A 157 20.30 8.19 -9.85
N SER A 158 21.10 7.21 -9.45
CA SER A 158 21.94 7.33 -8.25
C SER A 158 23.02 8.43 -8.31
N PRO A 159 23.51 8.89 -9.46
CA PRO A 159 24.42 10.04 -9.49
C PRO A 159 23.79 11.35 -9.00
N ASN A 160 22.51 11.57 -9.28
CA ASN A 160 21.82 12.84 -9.03
C ASN A 160 20.79 12.80 -7.91
N PHE A 161 20.36 11.61 -7.49
CA PHE A 161 19.32 11.43 -6.48
C PHE A 161 19.81 10.56 -5.31
N LYS A 162 19.20 10.78 -4.15
CA LYS A 162 19.20 9.80 -3.08
C LYS A 162 18.13 8.77 -3.40
N VAL A 163 18.56 7.62 -3.90
CA VAL A 163 17.66 6.54 -4.30
C VAL A 163 17.35 5.66 -3.10
N ILE A 164 16.06 5.51 -2.80
CA ILE A 164 15.56 4.55 -1.81
C ILE A 164 14.86 3.44 -2.57
N TYR A 165 15.27 2.20 -2.35
CA TYR A 165 14.60 1.02 -2.88
C TYR A 165 13.67 0.44 -1.84
N ASN A 166 12.39 0.45 -2.14
CA ASN A 166 11.33 -0.06 -1.29
C ASN A 166 10.76 -1.35 -1.89
N ARG A 167 11.20 -2.46 -1.34
CA ARG A 167 10.60 -3.78 -1.55
C ARG A 167 10.46 -4.44 -0.18
N PRO A 168 9.22 -4.67 0.29
CA PRO A 168 9.04 -5.23 1.63
C PRO A 168 9.58 -6.66 1.71
N LYS A 169 10.04 -7.01 2.92
CA LYS A 169 10.38 -8.38 3.33
C LYS A 169 9.25 -8.93 4.21
N PRO A 170 9.12 -10.25 4.36
CA PRO A 170 8.08 -10.87 5.19
C PRO A 170 7.98 -10.31 6.62
N SER A 171 9.11 -9.86 7.17
CA SER A 171 9.17 -9.26 8.51
C SER A 171 8.62 -7.83 8.61
N ASN A 172 8.37 -7.17 7.50
CA ASN A 172 8.01 -5.75 7.47
C ASN A 172 6.53 -5.48 7.23
N ILE A 173 5.77 -6.45 6.73
CA ILE A 173 4.38 -6.28 6.32
C ILE A 173 3.48 -7.34 6.94
N VAL A 174 2.20 -7.00 7.05
CA VAL A 174 1.14 -7.96 7.25
C VAL A 174 0.83 -8.57 5.89
N GLU A 175 1.14 -9.84 5.74
CA GLU A 175 0.96 -10.56 4.47
C GLU A 175 -0.53 -10.69 4.12
N ASP A 176 -0.81 -10.56 2.85
CA ASP A 176 -2.13 -10.73 2.25
C ASP A 176 -2.28 -12.11 1.56
N HIS A 177 -1.74 -13.17 2.17
CA HIS A 177 -1.66 -14.52 1.60
C HIS A 177 -0.69 -14.68 0.41
N SER A 178 -0.04 -13.63 -0.03
CA SER A 178 1.03 -13.75 -1.02
C SER A 178 2.33 -14.25 -0.39
N THR A 179 3.17 -14.90 -1.18
CA THR A 179 4.51 -15.33 -0.76
C THR A 179 5.55 -14.42 -1.38
N LEU A 180 6.29 -13.72 -0.51
CA LEU A 180 7.41 -12.90 -0.94
C LEU A 180 8.55 -13.81 -1.42
N MET A 181 9.07 -13.51 -2.59
CA MET A 181 10.11 -14.30 -3.24
C MET A 181 11.38 -13.46 -3.39
N ASP A 182 12.51 -14.13 -3.54
CA ASP A 182 13.78 -13.50 -3.87
C ASP A 182 14.05 -13.61 -5.38
N PHE A 183 14.65 -12.57 -5.96
CA PHE A 183 15.10 -12.59 -7.36
C PHE A 183 16.45 -11.91 -7.55
N GLY A 184 17.20 -11.71 -6.46
CA GLY A 184 18.57 -11.19 -6.48
C GLY A 184 18.69 -9.66 -6.53
N ASP A 185 17.62 -8.91 -6.33
CA ASP A 185 17.64 -7.44 -6.33
C ASP A 185 18.42 -6.85 -5.15
N PHE A 186 18.34 -7.48 -3.99
CA PHE A 186 19.14 -7.09 -2.82
C PHE A 186 20.64 -7.34 -3.04
N ASP A 187 20.98 -8.43 -3.72
CA ASP A 187 22.36 -8.74 -4.08
C ASP A 187 22.89 -7.76 -5.13
N LEU A 188 22.08 -7.39 -6.11
CA LEU A 188 22.43 -6.35 -7.08
C LEU A 188 22.78 -5.04 -6.37
N ILE A 189 21.97 -4.62 -5.39
CA ILE A 189 22.21 -3.40 -4.61
C ILE A 189 23.46 -3.54 -3.76
N GLY A 190 23.60 -4.65 -3.02
CA GLY A 190 24.72 -4.90 -2.13
C GLY A 190 26.07 -4.97 -2.83
N ASN A 191 26.11 -5.55 -4.02
CA ASN A 191 27.33 -5.75 -4.80
C ASN A 191 27.70 -4.55 -5.68
N LYS A 192 26.73 -3.97 -6.41
CA LYS A 192 27.01 -2.93 -7.43
C LYS A 192 26.66 -1.52 -6.95
N TYR A 193 25.66 -1.36 -6.11
CA TYR A 193 25.10 -0.05 -5.73
C TYR A 193 25.24 0.28 -4.24
N LYS A 194 26.09 -0.45 -3.53
CA LYS A 194 26.37 -0.19 -2.10
C LYS A 194 26.75 1.28 -1.88
N GLY A 195 26.02 1.95 -0.99
CA GLY A 195 26.20 3.38 -0.69
C GLY A 195 25.59 4.34 -1.71
N ARG A 196 25.20 3.88 -2.91
CA ARG A 196 24.52 4.68 -3.95
C ARG A 196 22.99 4.52 -3.88
N VAL A 197 22.52 3.30 -3.62
CA VAL A 197 21.11 2.96 -3.39
C VAL A 197 20.97 2.48 -1.96
N THR A 198 19.95 2.94 -1.27
CA THR A 198 19.66 2.59 0.13
C THR A 198 18.40 1.72 0.18
N LEU A 199 18.46 0.61 0.87
CA LEU A 199 17.29 -0.21 1.13
C LEU A 199 16.41 0.46 2.20
N ILE A 200 15.10 0.36 2.08
CA ILE A 200 14.18 0.85 3.11
C ILE A 200 14.44 0.14 4.45
N GLN A 201 14.90 -1.11 4.43
CA GLN A 201 15.26 -1.88 5.62
C GLN A 201 16.46 -1.28 6.39
N ASP A 202 17.39 -0.64 5.67
CA ASP A 202 18.52 0.04 6.31
C ASP A 202 18.00 1.25 7.11
N LEU A 203 17.05 1.99 6.55
CA LEU A 203 16.41 3.11 7.23
C LEU A 203 15.51 2.64 8.39
N GLN A 204 14.83 1.52 8.25
CA GLN A 204 14.08 0.89 9.34
C GLN A 204 14.98 0.55 10.53
N SER A 205 16.19 0.04 10.25
CA SER A 205 17.17 -0.27 11.30
C SER A 205 17.69 0.97 12.02
N MET A 206 17.69 2.13 11.34
CA MET A 206 18.08 3.43 11.96
C MET A 206 16.92 4.09 12.73
N ALA A 207 15.69 3.71 12.45
CA ALA A 207 14.48 4.23 13.08
C ALA A 207 13.57 3.07 13.58
N PRO A 208 14.05 2.24 14.51
CA PRO A 208 13.37 1.01 14.93
C PRO A 208 12.06 1.28 15.69
N GLN A 209 11.82 2.50 16.13
CA GLN A 209 10.58 2.93 16.78
C GLN A 209 9.43 3.13 15.80
N LEU A 210 9.71 3.32 14.51
CA LEU A 210 8.68 3.48 13.48
C LEU A 210 8.24 2.10 12.98
N SER A 211 6.96 1.93 12.75
CA SER A 211 6.49 0.79 11.99
C SER A 211 6.92 0.88 10.53
N PHE A 212 6.79 -0.20 9.77
CA PHE A 212 7.16 -0.19 8.36
C PHE A 212 6.32 0.81 7.54
N ASN A 213 5.00 0.80 7.76
CA ASN A 213 4.12 1.73 7.05
C ASN A 213 4.33 3.17 7.51
N GLU A 214 4.59 3.39 8.79
CA GLU A 214 4.91 4.72 9.29
C GLU A 214 6.20 5.28 8.68
N LEU A 215 7.25 4.44 8.58
CA LEU A 215 8.48 4.78 7.89
C LEU A 215 8.24 5.17 6.42
N GLN A 216 7.43 4.37 5.71
CA GLN A 216 7.04 4.71 4.34
C GLN A 216 6.39 6.09 4.25
N MET A 217 5.42 6.37 5.13
CA MET A 217 4.70 7.64 5.14
C MET A 217 5.64 8.84 5.34
N TYR A 218 6.58 8.75 6.30
CA TYR A 218 7.57 9.80 6.54
C TYR A 218 8.54 10.00 5.38
N LEU A 219 9.00 8.92 4.75
CA LEU A 219 9.86 8.99 3.57
C LEU A 219 9.14 9.59 2.36
N TYR A 220 7.94 9.10 2.10
CA TYR A 220 7.15 9.52 0.93
C TYR A 220 6.72 10.98 1.03
N ALA A 221 6.45 11.49 2.24
CA ALA A 221 6.10 12.90 2.46
C ALA A 221 7.23 13.88 2.11
N ASN A 222 8.47 13.40 2.04
CA ASN A 222 9.64 14.19 1.63
C ASN A 222 10.08 13.93 0.19
N CYS A 223 9.35 13.09 -0.55
CA CYS A 223 9.67 12.68 -1.91
C CYS A 223 8.67 13.25 -2.91
N SER A 224 9.14 13.62 -4.08
CA SER A 224 8.32 14.05 -5.21
C SER A 224 8.57 13.25 -6.49
N ASN A 225 9.41 12.22 -6.42
CA ASN A 225 9.77 11.42 -7.58
C ASN A 225 9.69 9.93 -7.23
N PHE A 226 8.79 9.23 -7.91
CA PHE A 226 8.51 7.81 -7.66
C PHE A 226 8.59 7.01 -8.95
N ILE A 227 9.09 5.78 -8.83
CA ILE A 227 8.82 4.69 -9.76
C ILE A 227 8.14 3.61 -8.92
N SER A 228 6.99 3.14 -9.35
CA SER A 228 6.25 2.12 -8.64
C SER A 228 5.68 1.08 -9.59
N VAL A 229 5.49 -0.12 -9.10
CA VAL A 229 4.78 -1.15 -9.86
C VAL A 229 3.28 -1.06 -9.60
N GLN A 230 2.48 -1.47 -10.55
CA GLN A 230 1.03 -1.51 -10.41
C GLN A 230 0.63 -2.28 -9.13
N GLY A 231 -0.29 -1.71 -8.36
CA GLY A 231 -0.80 -2.26 -7.10
C GLY A 231 -0.94 -1.21 -6.00
N GLY A 232 -1.12 -1.64 -4.76
CA GLY A 232 -1.34 -0.76 -3.61
C GLY A 232 -0.24 0.29 -3.41
N ASN A 233 1.02 -0.04 -3.70
CA ASN A 233 2.11 0.91 -3.57
C ASN A 233 2.06 2.05 -4.60
N SER A 234 1.58 1.81 -5.83
CA SER A 234 1.40 2.90 -6.80
C SER A 234 0.30 3.86 -6.38
N VAL A 235 -0.75 3.33 -5.75
CA VAL A 235 -1.81 4.14 -5.14
C VAL A 235 -1.22 4.97 -4.00
N LEU A 236 -0.45 4.35 -3.09
CA LEU A 236 0.18 5.06 -1.98
C LEU A 236 1.10 6.18 -2.46
N CYS A 237 1.98 5.93 -3.42
CA CYS A 237 2.85 6.96 -4.01
C CYS A 237 2.05 8.17 -4.53
N SER A 238 0.89 7.91 -5.14
CA SER A 238 0.06 8.95 -5.74
C SER A 238 -0.52 9.94 -4.72
N TYR A 239 -0.66 9.55 -3.46
CA TYR A 239 -1.13 10.45 -2.38
C TYR A 239 -0.12 11.55 -2.03
N PHE A 240 1.15 11.36 -2.35
CA PHE A 240 2.20 12.32 -1.98
C PHE A 240 2.45 13.37 -3.07
N GLY A 241 1.78 13.27 -4.20
CA GLY A 241 1.93 14.18 -5.33
C GLY A 241 3.26 13.98 -6.09
N GLY A 242 3.64 14.96 -6.89
CA GLY A 242 4.85 14.87 -7.70
C GLY A 242 4.69 13.99 -8.95
N LYS A 243 5.76 13.24 -9.29
CA LYS A 243 5.80 12.37 -10.47
C LYS A 243 5.87 10.92 -10.03
N ASN A 244 4.94 10.10 -10.48
CA ASN A 244 4.97 8.66 -10.28
C ASN A 244 4.95 7.96 -11.65
N ILE A 245 6.02 7.24 -11.96
CA ILE A 245 6.08 6.37 -13.14
C ILE A 245 5.59 5.00 -12.68
N VAL A 246 4.48 4.55 -13.21
CA VAL A 246 3.91 3.23 -12.90
C VAL A 246 4.35 2.24 -13.97
N TYR A 247 5.03 1.20 -13.52
CA TYR A 247 5.55 0.11 -14.36
C TYR A 247 4.56 -1.04 -14.46
#